data_63e3f39752eee231040640e1fcd26f83
#
_entry.id   63e3f39752eee231040640e1fcd26f83
#
_cell.length_a   1.000
_cell.length_b   1.000
_cell.length_c   1.000
_cell.angle_alpha   90.00
_cell.angle_beta   90.00
_cell.angle_gamma   90.00
#
_symmetry.space_group_name_H-M   'P 1'
#
loop_
_entity.id
_entity.type
_entity.pdbx_description
1 polymer ?
#
loop_
_entity_poly.entity_id
_entity_poly.type
_entity_poly.pdbx_seq_one_letter_code
_entity_poly.pdbx_strand_id
1 'polypeptide(L)'
;ARQRTGQGQQILVDMFGANAYANSDDFLTFPGKPNRAMPDAELLGLSATYRLYHCTGDEWVFLAMTNEKEYRLFVDVLTGAGMQAPALEVLQAGGQTATDVLETLFAGNDSAFWENLLASAGVGCVRANAITPREFWLTDPQSIALGLTAETEHPLWGTYLRHGRQVLFDGGGQRLGPPPVAGQHNAEVLLEQGFDEEQIASLIADGVLWSEAY
;
A
#
# COMPACT_ATOMS: atom_id res chain seq x y z
N ALA A 1 -2.72 -20.13 -23.53
CA ALA A 1 -2.50 -21.51 -23.97
C ALA A 1 -3.83 -22.22 -24.23
N ARG A 2 -4.75 -22.34 -23.24
CA ARG A 2 -6.01 -23.08 -23.34
C ARG A 2 -6.88 -22.69 -24.55
N GLN A 3 -7.05 -21.42 -24.82
CA GLN A 3 -7.84 -20.96 -25.99
C GLN A 3 -7.26 -21.40 -27.34
N ARG A 4 -5.93 -21.53 -27.42
CA ARG A 4 -5.22 -21.92 -28.65
C ARG A 4 -5.08 -23.44 -28.82
N THR A 5 -4.92 -24.18 -27.71
CA THR A 5 -4.59 -25.62 -27.73
C THR A 5 -5.75 -26.51 -27.28
N GLY A 6 -6.78 -25.94 -26.66
CA GLY A 6 -7.85 -26.70 -26.02
C GLY A 6 -7.43 -27.36 -24.69
N GLN A 7 -6.15 -27.35 -24.35
CA GLN A 7 -5.61 -28.04 -23.18
C GLN A 7 -5.36 -27.03 -22.03
N GLY A 8 -5.90 -27.34 -20.87
CA GLY A 8 -5.56 -26.67 -19.61
C GLY A 8 -4.29 -27.26 -19.00
N GLN A 9 -3.76 -26.57 -18.00
CA GLN A 9 -2.62 -27.03 -17.21
C GLN A 9 -2.79 -26.62 -15.76
N GLN A 10 -2.20 -27.38 -14.86
CA GLN A 10 -2.08 -26.99 -13.47
C GLN A 10 -1.01 -25.92 -13.33
N ILE A 11 -1.30 -24.85 -12.61
CA ILE A 11 -0.35 -23.77 -12.29
C ILE A 11 -0.15 -23.77 -10.79
N LEU A 12 1.11 -23.87 -10.36
CA LEU A 12 1.49 -23.75 -8.97
C LEU A 12 2.27 -22.45 -8.78
N VAL A 13 1.81 -21.60 -7.89
CA VAL A 13 2.53 -20.39 -7.45
C VAL A 13 2.62 -20.45 -5.93
N ASP A 14 3.82 -20.57 -5.40
CA ASP A 14 4.07 -20.55 -3.97
C ASP A 14 4.52 -19.18 -3.49
N MET A 15 4.30 -18.88 -2.21
CA MET A 15 4.64 -17.58 -1.63
C MET A 15 6.15 -17.31 -1.60
N PHE A 16 6.96 -18.35 -1.44
CA PHE A 16 8.42 -18.20 -1.41
C PHE A 16 8.95 -17.82 -2.79
N GLY A 17 8.53 -18.54 -3.83
CA GLY A 17 8.91 -18.24 -5.21
C GLY A 17 8.38 -16.89 -5.69
N ALA A 18 7.14 -16.52 -5.33
CA ALA A 18 6.58 -15.22 -5.64
C ALA A 18 7.35 -14.07 -4.97
N ASN A 19 7.75 -14.24 -3.69
CA ASN A 19 8.56 -13.25 -2.99
C ASN A 19 9.98 -13.16 -3.53
N ALA A 20 10.60 -14.28 -3.89
CA ALA A 20 11.90 -14.30 -4.55
C ALA A 20 11.85 -13.55 -5.91
N TYR A 21 10.78 -13.74 -6.68
CA TYR A 21 10.58 -12.99 -7.93
C TYR A 21 10.41 -11.48 -7.69
N ALA A 22 9.62 -11.08 -6.69
CA ALA A 22 9.44 -9.68 -6.33
C ALA A 22 10.73 -8.98 -5.90
N ASN A 23 11.67 -9.75 -5.30
CA ASN A 23 13.00 -9.27 -4.88
C ASN A 23 14.11 -9.80 -5.80
N SER A 24 13.84 -9.98 -7.08
CA SER A 24 14.78 -10.61 -8.02
C SER A 24 16.10 -9.85 -8.18
N ASP A 25 16.13 -8.55 -7.92
CA ASP A 25 17.34 -7.74 -7.91
C ASP A 25 18.35 -8.18 -6.84
N ASP A 26 17.90 -8.75 -5.73
CA ASP A 26 18.77 -9.30 -4.68
C ASP A 26 19.47 -10.58 -5.12
N PHE A 27 18.84 -11.38 -5.98
CA PHE A 27 19.38 -12.64 -6.50
C PHE A 27 20.20 -12.46 -7.77
N LEU A 28 20.02 -11.36 -8.49
CA LEU A 28 20.79 -11.06 -9.69
C LEU A 28 22.25 -10.83 -9.31
N THR A 29 23.17 -11.52 -9.98
CA THR A 29 24.60 -11.35 -9.75
C THR A 29 25.35 -11.23 -11.07
N PHE A 30 26.29 -10.30 -11.15
CA PHE A 30 27.19 -10.10 -12.28
C PHE A 30 28.48 -9.40 -11.81
N PRO A 31 29.61 -9.54 -12.56
CA PRO A 31 30.84 -8.84 -12.20
C PRO A 31 30.65 -7.32 -12.13
N GLY A 32 31.03 -6.73 -10.99
CA GLY A 32 30.89 -5.28 -10.77
C GLY A 32 29.51 -4.82 -10.31
N LYS A 33 28.59 -5.72 -10.00
CA LYS A 33 27.31 -5.33 -9.37
C LYS A 33 27.58 -4.56 -8.08
N PRO A 34 27.02 -3.32 -7.93
CA PRO A 34 27.15 -2.58 -6.68
C PRO A 34 26.38 -3.29 -5.56
N ASN A 35 26.88 -3.18 -4.35
CA ASN A 35 26.14 -3.66 -3.19
C ASN A 35 24.82 -2.87 -3.03
N ARG A 36 23.78 -3.56 -2.59
CA ARG A 36 22.53 -2.90 -2.21
C ARG A 36 22.80 -1.91 -1.06
N ALA A 37 22.23 -0.71 -1.18
CA ALA A 37 22.27 0.25 -0.08
C ALA A 37 21.55 -0.33 1.15
N MET A 38 22.18 -0.24 2.30
CA MET A 38 21.60 -0.68 3.57
C MET A 38 21.15 0.55 4.36
N PRO A 39 20.05 0.45 5.13
CA PRO A 39 19.65 1.51 6.03
C PRO A 39 20.76 1.86 7.02
N ASP A 40 20.71 3.09 7.54
CA ASP A 40 21.56 3.52 8.65
C ASP A 40 21.31 2.70 9.93
N ALA A 41 22.14 2.93 10.96
CA ALA A 41 22.06 2.16 12.22
C ALA A 41 20.74 2.39 12.97
N GLU A 42 20.13 3.54 12.80
CA GLU A 42 18.85 3.94 13.37
C GLU A 42 17.66 3.46 12.53
N LEU A 43 17.88 2.80 11.39
CA LEU A 43 16.88 2.34 10.42
C LEU A 43 16.00 3.46 9.85
N LEU A 44 16.50 4.67 9.81
CA LEU A 44 15.75 5.83 9.30
C LEU A 44 15.77 5.92 7.77
N GLY A 45 16.78 5.40 7.10
CA GLY A 45 16.81 5.39 5.64
C GLY A 45 18.13 4.98 5.01
N LEU A 46 18.19 5.13 3.68
CA LEU A 46 19.33 4.69 2.86
C LEU A 46 20.36 5.81 2.62
N SER A 47 19.96 7.06 2.72
CA SER A 47 20.81 8.24 2.52
C SER A 47 20.14 9.47 3.10
N ALA A 48 20.87 10.59 3.19
CA ALA A 48 20.30 11.86 3.64
C ALA A 48 19.11 12.33 2.80
N THR A 49 19.05 12.00 1.52
CA THR A 49 17.96 12.40 0.63
C THR A 49 16.89 11.29 0.45
N TYR A 50 17.02 10.20 1.20
CA TYR A 50 16.07 9.07 1.15
C TYR A 50 15.91 8.46 2.54
N ARG A 51 15.21 9.16 3.44
CA ARG A 51 15.02 8.75 4.83
C ARG A 51 13.88 9.47 5.55
N LEU A 52 13.58 8.99 6.75
CA LEU A 52 12.69 9.63 7.72
C LEU A 52 13.39 10.85 8.38
N TYR A 53 12.62 11.93 8.54
CA TYR A 53 13.01 13.13 9.28
C TYR A 53 11.96 13.47 10.32
N HIS A 54 12.45 13.79 11.53
CA HIS A 54 11.61 14.25 12.63
C HIS A 54 11.18 15.70 12.40
N CYS A 55 9.90 15.98 12.64
CA CYS A 55 9.26 17.28 12.54
C CYS A 55 8.85 17.79 13.93
N THR A 56 8.25 18.99 13.99
CA THR A 56 7.67 19.47 15.25
C THR A 56 6.51 18.56 15.69
N GLY A 57 6.22 18.51 17.00
CA GLY A 57 5.07 17.78 17.53
C GLY A 57 5.21 16.26 17.56
N ASP A 58 6.44 15.74 17.55
CA ASP A 58 6.73 14.28 17.50
C ASP A 58 6.18 13.60 16.25
N GLU A 59 6.17 14.36 15.15
CA GLU A 59 5.71 13.89 13.84
C GLU A 59 6.91 13.61 12.92
N TRP A 60 6.64 12.87 11.83
CA TRP A 60 7.67 12.43 10.89
C TRP A 60 7.24 12.62 9.45
N VAL A 61 8.21 12.89 8.59
CA VAL A 61 8.07 12.79 7.13
C VAL A 61 9.09 11.80 6.57
N PHE A 62 8.75 11.15 5.47
CA PHE A 62 9.70 10.41 4.66
C PHE A 62 10.04 11.24 3.42
N LEU A 63 11.30 11.64 3.31
CA LEU A 63 11.85 12.33 2.14
C LEU A 63 12.38 11.29 1.15
N ALA A 64 12.02 11.41 -0.12
CA ALA A 64 12.46 10.52 -1.19
C ALA A 64 12.92 11.32 -2.41
N MET A 65 14.20 11.62 -2.46
CA MET A 65 14.84 12.25 -3.61
C MET A 65 16.03 11.39 -4.02
N THR A 66 16.09 10.97 -5.28
CA THR A 66 17.05 9.98 -5.78
C THR A 66 17.98 10.50 -6.86
N ASN A 67 17.75 11.73 -7.34
CA ASN A 67 18.50 12.29 -8.45
C ASN A 67 18.61 13.83 -8.37
N GLU A 68 19.53 14.38 -9.13
CA GLU A 68 19.82 15.82 -9.14
C GLU A 68 18.63 16.70 -9.53
N LYS A 69 17.76 16.24 -10.41
CA LYS A 69 16.56 16.98 -10.81
C LYS A 69 15.64 17.20 -9.62
N GLU A 70 15.47 16.19 -8.77
CA GLU A 70 14.66 16.25 -7.56
C GLU A 70 15.33 17.16 -6.50
N TYR A 71 16.65 17.11 -6.37
CA TYR A 71 17.38 18.04 -5.47
C TYR A 71 17.21 19.49 -5.89
N ARG A 72 17.32 19.80 -7.18
CA ARG A 72 17.08 21.16 -7.70
C ARG A 72 15.65 21.60 -7.44
N LEU A 73 14.68 20.76 -7.73
CA LEU A 73 13.27 21.07 -7.47
C LEU A 73 13.03 21.36 -5.98
N PHE A 74 13.60 20.57 -5.09
CA PHE A 74 13.53 20.79 -3.63
C PHE A 74 14.07 22.16 -3.23
N VAL A 75 15.26 22.53 -3.72
CA VAL A 75 15.88 23.83 -3.47
C VAL A 75 15.02 24.96 -4.01
N ASP A 76 14.48 24.83 -5.22
CA ASP A 76 13.62 25.83 -5.85
C ASP A 76 12.31 26.04 -5.07
N VAL A 77 11.68 24.95 -4.60
CA VAL A 77 10.45 25.02 -3.79
C VAL A 77 10.68 25.72 -2.47
N LEU A 78 11.75 25.40 -1.75
CA LEU A 78 12.08 26.07 -0.49
C LEU A 78 12.40 27.55 -0.69
N THR A 79 13.18 27.87 -1.71
CA THR A 79 13.52 29.25 -2.06
C THR A 79 12.28 30.04 -2.44
N GLY A 80 11.39 29.45 -3.24
CA GLY A 80 10.10 30.04 -3.63
C GLY A 80 9.16 30.29 -2.45
N ALA A 81 9.25 29.48 -1.41
CA ALA A 81 8.54 29.66 -0.14
C ALA A 81 9.23 30.66 0.83
N GLY A 82 10.30 31.29 0.41
CA GLY A 82 11.08 32.22 1.24
C GLY A 82 11.88 31.57 2.37
N MET A 83 12.12 30.27 2.27
CA MET A 83 12.88 29.50 3.25
C MET A 83 14.36 29.41 2.85
N GLN A 84 15.23 29.22 3.85
CA GLN A 84 16.64 28.95 3.59
C GLN A 84 16.79 27.51 3.06
N ALA A 85 17.08 27.37 1.77
CA ALA A 85 17.32 26.08 1.16
C ALA A 85 18.76 25.59 1.42
N PRO A 86 18.99 24.28 1.53
CA PRO A 86 20.33 23.68 1.50
C PRO A 86 21.04 24.00 0.18
N ALA A 87 22.37 24.13 0.22
CA ALA A 87 23.14 24.19 -1.01
C ALA A 87 23.04 22.89 -1.79
N LEU A 88 22.93 22.99 -3.12
CA LEU A 88 22.77 21.80 -3.99
C LEU A 88 23.94 20.82 -3.83
N GLU A 89 25.14 21.34 -3.69
CA GLU A 89 26.37 20.57 -3.51
C GLU A 89 26.33 19.73 -2.21
N VAL A 90 25.67 20.21 -1.17
CA VAL A 90 25.49 19.49 0.10
C VAL A 90 24.56 18.30 -0.13
N LEU A 91 23.46 18.48 -0.85
CA LEU A 91 22.53 17.39 -1.17
C LEU A 91 23.18 16.33 -2.07
N GLN A 92 23.98 16.78 -3.06
CA GLN A 92 24.72 15.88 -3.96
C GLN A 92 25.82 15.10 -3.25
N ALA A 93 26.54 15.73 -2.33
CA ALA A 93 27.57 15.07 -1.54
C ALA A 93 26.98 14.04 -0.56
N GLY A 94 25.77 14.28 -0.07
CA GLY A 94 25.13 13.42 0.91
C GLY A 94 25.87 13.33 2.24
N GLY A 95 25.79 12.19 2.90
CA GLY A 95 26.48 11.91 4.16
C GLY A 95 25.94 12.73 5.35
N GLN A 96 26.70 12.75 6.46
CA GLN A 96 26.24 13.33 7.72
C GLN A 96 25.94 14.83 7.61
N THR A 97 26.74 15.59 6.88
CA THR A 97 26.50 17.04 6.71
C THR A 97 25.15 17.32 6.07
N ALA A 98 24.77 16.56 5.03
CA ALA A 98 23.46 16.71 4.41
C ALA A 98 22.34 16.28 5.37
N THR A 99 22.57 15.21 6.14
CA THR A 99 21.62 14.75 7.17
C THR A 99 21.37 15.84 8.21
N ASP A 100 22.40 16.41 8.81
CA ASP A 100 22.30 17.44 9.86
C ASP A 100 21.54 18.69 9.37
N VAL A 101 21.81 19.10 8.13
CA VAL A 101 21.14 20.25 7.50
C VAL A 101 19.65 19.96 7.30
N LEU A 102 19.32 18.77 6.83
CA LEU A 102 17.92 18.38 6.59
C LEU A 102 17.17 18.11 7.90
N GLU A 103 17.80 17.54 8.92
CA GLU A 103 17.22 17.40 10.26
C GLU A 103 16.86 18.77 10.85
N THR A 104 17.77 19.74 10.76
CA THR A 104 17.50 21.11 11.21
C THR A 104 16.35 21.74 10.43
N LEU A 105 16.30 21.54 9.13
CA LEU A 105 15.25 22.07 8.27
C LEU A 105 13.87 21.48 8.64
N PHE A 106 13.76 20.15 8.69
CA PHE A 106 12.48 19.46 8.93
C PHE A 106 11.95 19.68 10.36
N ALA A 107 12.81 19.85 11.34
CA ALA A 107 12.44 20.20 12.70
C ALA A 107 11.77 21.59 12.83
N GLY A 108 11.77 22.41 11.78
CA GLY A 108 11.20 23.76 11.80
C GLY A 108 9.67 23.82 11.66
N ASN A 109 9.02 22.79 11.15
CA ASN A 109 7.57 22.75 10.94
C ASN A 109 7.00 21.34 11.18
N ASP A 110 5.69 21.21 11.16
CA ASP A 110 4.99 19.92 11.29
C ASP A 110 5.00 19.10 9.97
N SER A 111 4.61 17.85 10.07
CA SER A 111 4.62 16.91 8.93
C SER A 111 3.65 17.31 7.84
N ALA A 112 2.50 17.88 8.19
CA ALA A 112 1.48 18.32 7.24
C ALA A 112 1.96 19.52 6.41
N PHE A 113 2.66 20.46 7.04
CA PHE A 113 3.29 21.59 6.33
C PHE A 113 4.28 21.09 5.27
N TRP A 114 5.16 20.16 5.65
CA TRP A 114 6.19 19.65 4.73
C TRP A 114 5.60 18.84 3.60
N GLU A 115 4.65 17.95 3.87
CA GLU A 115 3.95 17.18 2.84
C GLU A 115 3.23 18.11 1.85
N ASN A 116 2.46 19.09 2.35
CA ASN A 116 1.74 20.03 1.50
C ASN A 116 2.68 20.88 0.64
N LEU A 117 3.76 21.38 1.21
CA LEU A 117 4.72 22.21 0.47
C LEU A 117 5.46 21.42 -0.61
N LEU A 118 5.97 20.25 -0.26
CA LEU A 118 6.88 19.49 -1.11
C LEU A 118 6.17 18.57 -2.08
N ALA A 119 5.20 17.77 -1.62
CA ALA A 119 4.49 16.83 -2.48
C ALA A 119 3.64 17.53 -3.54
N SER A 120 3.00 18.66 -3.20
CA SER A 120 2.24 19.47 -4.18
C SER A 120 3.10 20.01 -5.31
N ALA A 121 4.39 20.22 -5.06
CA ALA A 121 5.36 20.67 -6.06
C ALA A 121 6.05 19.50 -6.80
N GLY A 122 5.74 18.25 -6.45
CA GLY A 122 6.31 17.06 -7.08
C GLY A 122 7.62 16.57 -6.46
N VAL A 123 7.98 17.05 -5.28
CA VAL A 123 9.08 16.49 -4.47
C VAL A 123 8.53 15.34 -3.62
N GLY A 124 9.18 14.20 -3.64
CA GLY A 124 8.80 13.04 -2.83
C GLY A 124 8.95 13.31 -1.34
N CYS A 125 7.88 13.73 -0.68
CA CYS A 125 7.84 13.92 0.76
C CYS A 125 6.43 13.60 1.27
N VAL A 126 6.32 12.65 2.18
CA VAL A 126 5.02 12.21 2.73
C VAL A 126 5.08 12.09 4.24
N ARG A 127 3.95 12.32 4.88
CA ARG A 127 3.83 12.09 6.33
C ARG A 127 4.05 10.62 6.65
N ALA A 128 4.83 10.35 7.69
CA ALA A 128 5.13 9.02 8.21
C ALA A 128 4.71 8.90 9.67
N ASN A 129 3.49 9.33 9.96
CA ASN A 129 2.93 9.34 11.30
C ASN A 129 2.64 7.91 11.78
N ALA A 130 2.78 7.69 13.08
CA ALA A 130 2.54 6.39 13.70
C ALA A 130 1.04 6.12 13.89
N ILE A 131 0.32 5.93 12.77
CA ILE A 131 -1.06 5.47 12.77
C ILE A 131 -1.14 4.05 12.21
N THR A 132 -2.13 3.29 12.66
CA THR A 132 -2.35 1.95 12.11
C THR A 132 -2.89 2.03 10.68
N PRO A 133 -2.62 1.04 9.81
CA PRO A 133 -3.26 0.97 8.49
C PRO A 133 -4.78 1.05 8.56
N ARG A 134 -5.40 0.43 9.58
CA ARG A 134 -6.84 0.50 9.81
C ARG A 134 -7.31 1.94 10.03
N GLU A 135 -6.63 2.67 10.90
CA GLU A 135 -6.96 4.06 11.21
C GLU A 135 -6.82 4.94 9.97
N PHE A 136 -5.70 4.83 9.23
CA PHE A 136 -5.51 5.53 7.97
C PHE A 136 -6.67 5.28 6.99
N TRP A 137 -7.02 4.02 6.75
CA TRP A 137 -8.08 3.69 5.79
C TRP A 137 -9.47 4.18 6.21
N LEU A 138 -9.74 4.28 7.51
CA LEU A 138 -11.04 4.69 8.02
C LEU A 138 -11.17 6.21 8.18
N THR A 139 -10.09 6.95 8.39
CA THR A 139 -10.14 8.34 8.82
C THR A 139 -9.42 9.31 7.89
N ASP A 140 -8.45 8.85 7.09
CA ASP A 140 -7.70 9.75 6.22
C ASP A 140 -8.57 10.26 5.06
N PRO A 141 -8.61 11.59 4.83
CA PRO A 141 -9.43 12.19 3.77
C PRO A 141 -9.15 11.63 2.37
N GLN A 142 -7.89 11.28 2.06
CA GLN A 142 -7.54 10.70 0.77
C GLN A 142 -8.09 9.28 0.64
N SER A 143 -8.00 8.48 1.70
CA SER A 143 -8.56 7.13 1.75
C SER A 143 -10.08 7.15 1.51
N ILE A 144 -10.78 8.08 2.17
CA ILE A 144 -12.22 8.27 2.02
C ILE A 144 -12.55 8.73 0.58
N ALA A 145 -11.84 9.72 0.06
CA ALA A 145 -12.05 10.24 -1.29
C ALA A 145 -11.82 9.19 -2.39
N LEU A 146 -10.86 8.30 -2.19
CA LEU A 146 -10.55 7.18 -3.09
C LEU A 146 -11.51 5.99 -2.92
N GLY A 147 -12.37 5.99 -1.90
CA GLY A 147 -13.28 4.89 -1.62
C GLY A 147 -12.55 3.60 -1.25
N LEU A 148 -11.42 3.69 -0.50
CA LEU A 148 -10.66 2.53 -0.05
C LEU A 148 -11.41 1.72 1.01
N THR A 149 -12.41 2.32 1.65
CA THR A 149 -13.37 1.64 2.53
C THR A 149 -14.79 1.81 2.00
N ALA A 150 -15.63 0.85 2.28
CA ALA A 150 -17.04 0.86 1.92
C ALA A 150 -17.89 0.32 3.08
N GLU A 151 -19.01 0.96 3.31
CA GLU A 151 -20.02 0.46 4.23
C GLU A 151 -20.88 -0.61 3.56
N THR A 152 -21.22 -1.66 4.29
CA THR A 152 -22.10 -2.74 3.83
C THR A 152 -22.86 -3.36 4.98
N GLU A 153 -24.01 -3.96 4.67
CA GLU A 153 -24.85 -4.68 5.62
C GLU A 153 -24.53 -6.18 5.59
N HIS A 154 -24.27 -6.75 6.76
CA HIS A 154 -24.04 -8.19 6.92
C HIS A 154 -25.16 -8.80 7.79
N PRO A 155 -25.72 -9.96 7.42
CA PRO A 155 -26.85 -10.53 8.13
C PRO A 155 -26.58 -10.86 9.61
N LEU A 156 -25.32 -11.14 9.99
CA LEU A 156 -24.93 -11.42 11.38
C LEU A 156 -24.37 -10.22 12.12
N TRP A 157 -23.71 -9.28 11.42
CA TRP A 157 -22.94 -8.20 12.07
C TRP A 157 -23.60 -6.83 11.91
N GLY A 158 -24.67 -6.73 11.14
CA GLY A 158 -25.26 -5.44 10.81
C GLY A 158 -24.34 -4.60 9.92
N THR A 159 -24.45 -3.30 10.01
CA THR A 159 -23.63 -2.36 9.26
C THR A 159 -22.18 -2.41 9.71
N TYR A 160 -21.26 -2.57 8.78
CA TYR A 160 -19.82 -2.55 9.04
C TYR A 160 -19.02 -1.96 7.89
N LEU A 161 -17.80 -1.53 8.16
CA LEU A 161 -16.86 -1.04 7.17
C LEU A 161 -15.94 -2.17 6.70
N ARG A 162 -15.78 -2.27 5.40
CA ARG A 162 -14.86 -3.21 4.73
C ARG A 162 -13.98 -2.48 3.73
N HIS A 163 -12.98 -3.18 3.17
CA HIS A 163 -12.23 -2.63 2.05
C HIS A 163 -13.15 -2.27 0.89
N GLY A 164 -12.90 -1.14 0.28
CA GLY A 164 -13.60 -0.67 -0.90
C GLY A 164 -13.13 -1.36 -2.18
N ARG A 165 -13.32 -0.68 -3.31
CA ARG A 165 -12.95 -1.21 -4.62
C ARG A 165 -11.45 -1.22 -4.81
N GLN A 166 -10.89 -2.36 -5.19
CA GLN A 166 -9.47 -2.51 -5.51
C GLN A 166 -9.18 -2.20 -6.98
N VAL A 167 -10.18 -2.31 -7.84
CA VAL A 167 -10.09 -2.05 -9.28
C VAL A 167 -11.28 -1.19 -9.68
N LEU A 168 -11.00 -0.13 -10.42
CA LEU A 168 -12.02 0.75 -11.00
C LEU A 168 -12.19 0.40 -12.47
N PHE A 169 -13.44 0.18 -12.89
CA PHE A 169 -13.80 0.00 -14.29
C PHE A 169 -14.50 1.25 -14.80
N ASP A 170 -14.14 1.71 -15.99
CA ASP A 170 -14.87 2.74 -16.70
C ASP A 170 -16.31 2.25 -16.97
N GLY A 171 -17.29 3.04 -16.59
CA GLY A 171 -18.71 2.66 -16.69
C GLY A 171 -19.30 2.08 -15.41
N GLY A 172 -18.56 1.92 -14.35
CA GLY A 172 -19.07 1.49 -13.04
C GLY A 172 -19.42 0.00 -12.95
N GLY A 173 -20.34 -0.33 -12.06
CA GLY A 173 -20.98 -1.65 -12.04
C GLY A 173 -20.48 -2.64 -10.99
N GLN A 174 -19.45 -2.37 -10.23
CA GLN A 174 -19.09 -3.23 -9.10
C GLN A 174 -20.02 -2.99 -7.91
N ARG A 175 -20.80 -4.01 -7.55
CA ARG A 175 -21.49 -4.04 -6.26
C ARG A 175 -20.53 -4.58 -5.19
N LEU A 176 -20.39 -3.86 -4.09
CA LEU A 176 -19.69 -4.32 -2.91
C LEU A 176 -20.76 -4.86 -1.95
N GLY A 177 -20.93 -6.18 -1.92
CA GLY A 177 -21.78 -6.85 -0.96
C GLY A 177 -20.98 -7.37 0.26
N PRO A 178 -21.64 -7.86 1.30
CA PRO A 178 -20.98 -8.53 2.41
C PRO A 178 -20.33 -9.84 1.94
N PRO A 179 -19.33 -10.38 2.65
CA PRO A 179 -18.89 -11.75 2.46
C PRO A 179 -20.08 -12.71 2.73
N PRO A 180 -20.16 -13.85 2.04
CA PRO A 180 -21.18 -14.82 2.33
C PRO A 180 -20.99 -15.44 3.72
N VAL A 181 -22.08 -15.78 4.36
CA VAL A 181 -22.06 -16.63 5.55
C VAL A 181 -21.69 -18.05 5.13
N ALA A 182 -21.04 -18.80 5.99
CA ALA A 182 -20.61 -20.16 5.66
C ALA A 182 -21.79 -21.03 5.21
N GLY A 183 -21.67 -21.65 4.05
CA GLY A 183 -22.70 -22.48 3.43
C GLY A 183 -23.93 -21.74 2.88
N GLN A 184 -23.92 -20.40 2.85
CA GLN A 184 -25.07 -19.58 2.40
C GLN A 184 -25.59 -19.97 1.01
N HIS A 185 -24.70 -20.36 0.11
CA HIS A 185 -25.03 -20.70 -1.28
C HIS A 185 -25.04 -22.22 -1.58
N ASN A 186 -24.99 -23.08 -0.56
CA ASN A 186 -24.91 -24.51 -0.74
C ASN A 186 -26.02 -25.05 -1.64
N ALA A 187 -27.29 -24.72 -1.33
CA ALA A 187 -28.42 -25.21 -2.10
C ALA A 187 -28.43 -24.67 -3.54
N GLU A 188 -28.18 -23.38 -3.72
CA GLU A 188 -28.12 -22.72 -5.02
C GLU A 188 -27.06 -23.36 -5.94
N VAL A 189 -25.86 -23.54 -5.44
CA VAL A 189 -24.73 -24.13 -6.20
C VAL A 189 -25.02 -25.59 -6.55
N LEU A 190 -25.59 -26.37 -5.64
CA LEU A 190 -25.88 -27.77 -5.90
C LEU A 190 -27.04 -27.95 -6.88
N LEU A 191 -28.10 -27.14 -6.80
CA LEU A 191 -29.18 -27.13 -7.81
C LEU A 191 -28.64 -26.79 -9.20
N GLU A 192 -27.73 -25.79 -9.31
CA GLU A 192 -27.06 -25.50 -10.59
C GLU A 192 -26.21 -26.65 -11.12
N GLN A 193 -25.70 -27.52 -10.26
CA GLN A 193 -24.93 -28.70 -10.63
C GLN A 193 -25.83 -29.94 -10.91
N GLY A 194 -27.16 -29.80 -10.84
CA GLY A 194 -28.11 -30.83 -11.18
C GLY A 194 -28.53 -31.76 -10.03
N PHE A 195 -28.19 -31.40 -8.78
CA PHE A 195 -28.76 -32.06 -7.61
C PHE A 195 -30.20 -31.60 -7.43
N ASP A 196 -31.04 -32.46 -6.93
CA ASP A 196 -32.41 -32.13 -6.54
C ASP A 196 -32.48 -31.78 -5.03
N GLU A 197 -33.63 -31.25 -4.59
CA GLU A 197 -33.85 -30.85 -3.20
C GLU A 197 -33.76 -32.03 -2.22
N GLU A 198 -34.18 -33.25 -2.63
CA GLU A 198 -34.13 -34.44 -1.79
C GLU A 198 -32.68 -34.90 -1.56
N GLN A 199 -31.85 -34.86 -2.60
CA GLN A 199 -30.42 -35.13 -2.51
C GLN A 199 -29.71 -34.12 -1.61
N ILE A 200 -30.02 -32.83 -1.72
CA ILE A 200 -29.46 -31.78 -0.89
C ILE A 200 -29.86 -31.97 0.58
N ALA A 201 -31.14 -32.28 0.84
CA ALA A 201 -31.63 -32.59 2.19
C ALA A 201 -30.90 -33.78 2.82
N SER A 202 -30.68 -34.85 2.04
CA SER A 202 -29.89 -36.02 2.49
C SER A 202 -28.47 -35.63 2.86
N LEU A 203 -27.78 -34.82 2.05
CA LEU A 203 -26.41 -34.35 2.34
C LEU A 203 -26.35 -33.53 3.60
N ILE A 204 -27.38 -32.73 3.90
CA ILE A 204 -27.48 -31.97 5.16
C ILE A 204 -27.70 -32.93 6.34
N ALA A 205 -28.62 -33.89 6.21
CA ALA A 205 -28.91 -34.84 7.27
C ALA A 205 -27.73 -35.74 7.60
N ASP A 206 -26.91 -36.07 6.61
CA ASP A 206 -25.70 -36.87 6.75
C ASP A 206 -24.49 -36.03 7.27
N GLY A 207 -24.66 -34.75 7.48
CA GLY A 207 -23.59 -33.84 7.95
C GLY A 207 -22.51 -33.57 6.89
N VAL A 208 -22.74 -33.88 5.64
CA VAL A 208 -21.82 -33.57 4.51
C VAL A 208 -21.89 -32.10 4.15
N LEU A 209 -23.08 -31.51 4.23
CA LEU A 209 -23.32 -30.08 4.05
C LEU A 209 -23.64 -29.43 5.39
N TRP A 210 -23.04 -28.28 5.59
CA TRP A 210 -23.32 -27.45 6.75
C TRP A 210 -23.47 -26.00 6.31
N SER A 211 -24.35 -25.27 6.95
CA SER A 211 -24.49 -23.83 6.79
C SER A 211 -24.66 -23.16 8.15
N GLU A 212 -24.11 -21.99 8.29
CA GLU A 212 -24.30 -21.14 9.46
C GLU A 212 -25.73 -20.60 9.46
N ALA A 213 -26.39 -20.68 10.62
CA ALA A 213 -27.70 -20.09 10.80
C ALA A 213 -27.60 -18.55 10.98
N TYR A 214 -28.45 -17.78 10.33
CA TYR A 214 -28.52 -16.32 10.43
C TYR A 214 -29.96 -15.81 10.31
#